data_3611096543470822ca483accffc53b58
#
_entry.id   3611096543470822ca483accffc53b58
#
_cell.length_a   1.000
_cell.length_b   1.000
_cell.length_c   1.000
_cell.angle_alpha   90.00
_cell.angle_beta   90.00
_cell.angle_gamma   90.00
#
_symmetry.space_group_name_H-M   'P 1'
#
loop_
_entity.id
_entity.type
_entity.pdbx_description
1 polymer ?
#
loop_
_entity_poly.entity_id
_entity_poly.type
_entity_poly.pdbx_seq_one_letter_code
_entity_poly.pdbx_strand_id
1 'polypeptide(L)'
;MTLKDYLNTYDRFAADNGMRLTQVTTEFSIAEMTVDEHHLNGAGICQGGALFTFADLAIAAAMNASGNVTVGLENVMAFHHPARKGDHLTARAFVTSDHRKIPFCRVEIMNEQGELIASGTSLGYRKTDAMEFDSLM
;
A
#
# COMPACT_ATOMS: atom_id res chain seq x y z
N MET A 1 -9.01 -9.50 -15.82
CA MET A 1 -7.88 -8.79 -15.21
C MET A 1 -7.78 -9.19 -13.75
N THR A 2 -6.59 -9.43 -13.23
CA THR A 2 -6.40 -9.73 -11.81
C THR A 2 -6.54 -8.45 -10.99
N LEU A 3 -6.82 -8.60 -9.68
CA LEU A 3 -6.86 -7.43 -8.78
C LEU A 3 -5.52 -6.70 -8.77
N LYS A 4 -4.42 -7.46 -8.74
CA LYS A 4 -3.07 -6.88 -8.80
C LYS A 4 -2.89 -6.02 -10.06
N ASP A 5 -3.25 -6.55 -11.21
CA ASP A 5 -3.10 -5.82 -12.48
C ASP A 5 -4.03 -4.62 -12.56
N TYR A 6 -5.25 -4.77 -12.06
CA TYR A 6 -6.22 -3.69 -12.02
C TYR A 6 -5.68 -2.51 -11.20
N LEU A 7 -5.22 -2.76 -10.00
CA LEU A 7 -4.69 -1.68 -9.15
C LEU A 7 -3.39 -1.10 -9.70
N ASN A 8 -2.51 -1.94 -10.23
CA ASN A 8 -1.27 -1.45 -10.87
C ASN A 8 -1.53 -0.57 -12.10
N THR A 9 -2.68 -0.73 -12.73
CA THR A 9 -3.06 0.05 -13.90
C THR A 9 -3.84 1.30 -13.52
N TYR A 10 -4.81 1.17 -12.64
CA TYR A 10 -5.81 2.22 -12.40
C TYR A 10 -5.58 3.04 -11.13
N ASP A 11 -4.74 2.61 -10.23
CA ASP A 11 -4.20 3.50 -9.20
C ASP A 11 -3.11 4.35 -9.84
N ARG A 12 -3.55 5.38 -10.54
CA ARG A 12 -2.70 6.16 -11.46
C ARG A 12 -1.63 6.94 -10.72
N PHE A 13 -1.97 7.50 -9.58
CA PHE A 13 -1.01 8.26 -8.80
C PHE A 13 0.15 7.37 -8.33
N ALA A 14 -0.17 6.18 -7.82
CA ALA A 14 0.85 5.22 -7.41
C ALA A 14 1.69 4.75 -8.62
N ALA A 15 1.03 4.39 -9.72
CA ALA A 15 1.71 3.95 -10.94
C ALA A 15 2.65 5.03 -11.50
N ASP A 16 2.20 6.28 -11.54
CA ASP A 16 3.00 7.40 -12.04
C ASP A 16 4.20 7.69 -11.15
N ASN A 17 4.18 7.23 -9.90
CA ASN A 17 5.27 7.40 -8.95
C ASN A 17 6.11 6.13 -8.75
N GLY A 18 5.99 5.17 -9.66
CA GLY A 18 6.83 3.98 -9.66
C GLY A 18 6.51 2.97 -8.56
N MET A 19 5.31 3.04 -8.01
CA MET A 19 4.83 2.13 -6.97
C MET A 19 4.07 0.98 -7.62
N ARG A 20 4.36 -0.25 -7.22
CA ARG A 20 3.81 -1.42 -7.88
C ARG A 20 3.54 -2.56 -6.92
N LEU A 21 2.34 -3.12 -6.99
CA LEU A 21 2.01 -4.36 -6.29
C LEU A 21 2.73 -5.54 -6.93
N THR A 22 3.33 -6.38 -6.12
CA THR A 22 4.01 -7.60 -6.55
C THR A 22 3.29 -8.85 -6.08
N GLN A 23 2.53 -8.76 -4.98
CA GLN A 23 1.79 -9.89 -4.47
C GLN A 23 0.50 -9.44 -3.80
N VAL A 24 -0.59 -10.16 -4.05
CA VAL A 24 -1.90 -9.92 -3.43
C VAL A 24 -2.49 -11.27 -3.02
N THR A 25 -2.81 -11.39 -1.74
CA THR A 25 -3.53 -12.54 -1.19
C THR A 25 -4.71 -12.05 -0.36
N THR A 26 -5.54 -12.94 0.14
CA THR A 26 -6.65 -12.58 1.04
C THR A 26 -6.17 -12.12 2.41
N GLU A 27 -4.93 -12.40 2.78
CA GLU A 27 -4.39 -12.08 4.09
C GLU A 27 -3.44 -10.89 4.08
N PHE A 28 -2.68 -10.73 3.00
CA PHE A 28 -1.68 -9.66 2.89
C PHE A 28 -1.45 -9.26 1.44
N SER A 29 -0.82 -8.12 1.26
CA SER A 29 -0.31 -7.65 -0.03
C SER A 29 1.11 -7.11 0.12
N ILE A 30 1.85 -7.11 -0.99
CA ILE A 30 3.20 -6.54 -1.06
C ILE A 30 3.27 -5.60 -2.24
N ALA A 31 3.80 -4.40 -2.00
CA ALA A 31 4.15 -3.43 -3.03
C ALA A 31 5.64 -3.08 -2.93
N GLU A 32 6.22 -2.66 -4.04
CA GLU A 32 7.63 -2.28 -4.13
C GLU A 32 7.78 -0.93 -4.81
N MET A 33 8.80 -0.19 -4.40
CA MET A 33 9.16 1.10 -4.96
C MET A 33 10.67 1.32 -4.74
N THR A 34 11.34 1.87 -5.75
CA THR A 34 12.70 2.42 -5.57
C THR A 34 12.57 3.93 -5.41
N VAL A 35 13.18 4.47 -4.37
CA VAL A 35 13.15 5.92 -4.13
C VAL A 35 13.94 6.62 -5.21
N ASP A 36 13.29 7.52 -5.93
CA ASP A 36 13.88 8.32 -7.00
C ASP A 36 13.90 9.80 -6.59
N GLU A 37 14.55 10.61 -7.40
CA GLU A 37 14.74 12.03 -7.11
C GLU A 37 13.42 12.78 -6.90
N HIS A 38 12.41 12.48 -7.72
CA HIS A 38 11.10 13.13 -7.61
C HIS A 38 10.30 12.74 -6.35
N HIS A 39 10.74 11.71 -5.62
CA HIS A 39 10.15 11.35 -4.33
C HIS A 39 10.72 12.16 -3.17
N LEU A 40 11.82 12.91 -3.39
CA LEU A 40 12.55 13.56 -2.31
C LEU A 40 11.87 14.87 -1.88
N ASN A 41 11.93 15.14 -0.59
CA ASN A 41 11.50 16.41 -0.01
C ASN A 41 12.68 17.41 0.06
N GLY A 42 12.43 18.58 0.64
CA GLY A 42 13.46 19.62 0.78
C GLY A 42 14.66 19.24 1.65
N ALA A 43 14.54 18.19 2.46
CA ALA A 43 15.64 17.65 3.25
C ALA A 43 16.45 16.57 2.51
N GLY A 44 16.07 16.24 1.27
CA GLY A 44 16.78 15.25 0.47
C GLY A 44 16.47 13.80 0.85
N ILE A 45 15.36 13.54 1.53
CA ILE A 45 14.90 12.21 1.86
C ILE A 45 13.50 11.98 1.27
N CYS A 46 13.09 10.73 1.18
CA CYS A 46 11.76 10.39 0.63
C CYS A 46 10.67 11.12 1.41
N GLN A 47 9.82 11.83 0.68
CA GLN A 47 8.74 12.59 1.28
C GLN A 47 7.74 11.68 1.97
N GLY A 48 7.26 12.10 3.15
CA GLY A 48 6.27 11.33 3.91
C GLY A 48 5.00 11.03 3.11
N GLY A 49 4.56 11.97 2.27
CA GLY A 49 3.41 11.78 1.39
C GLY A 49 3.63 10.67 0.35
N ALA A 50 4.86 10.49 -0.14
CA ALA A 50 5.20 9.40 -1.04
C ALA A 50 5.11 8.06 -0.31
N LEU A 51 5.65 7.97 0.91
CA LEU A 51 5.54 6.78 1.75
C LEU A 51 4.08 6.47 2.09
N PHE A 52 3.28 7.51 2.34
CA PHE A 52 1.86 7.38 2.63
C PHE A 52 1.10 6.78 1.43
N THR A 53 1.35 7.29 0.23
CA THR A 53 0.76 6.77 -1.02
C THR A 53 1.16 5.32 -1.26
N PHE A 54 2.43 5.02 -1.02
CA PHE A 54 2.98 3.68 -1.18
C PHE A 54 2.30 2.68 -0.24
N ALA A 55 2.14 3.06 1.02
CA ALA A 55 1.41 2.26 2.00
C ALA A 55 -0.05 2.06 1.58
N ASP A 56 -0.70 3.11 1.09
CA ASP A 56 -2.11 3.08 0.72
C ASP A 56 -2.37 2.12 -0.46
N LEU A 57 -1.45 2.01 -1.40
CA LEU A 57 -1.55 1.03 -2.49
C LEU A 57 -1.60 -0.40 -1.94
N ALA A 58 -0.69 -0.74 -1.02
CA ALA A 58 -0.67 -2.05 -0.39
C ALA A 58 -1.93 -2.31 0.43
N ILE A 59 -2.40 -1.30 1.17
CA ILE A 59 -3.63 -1.36 1.96
C ILE A 59 -4.85 -1.61 1.06
N ALA A 60 -4.95 -0.87 -0.05
CA ALA A 60 -6.04 -1.01 -1.00
C ALA A 60 -6.15 -2.45 -1.53
N ALA A 61 -5.01 -3.05 -1.88
CA ALA A 61 -4.98 -4.42 -2.37
C ALA A 61 -5.42 -5.41 -1.29
N ALA A 62 -4.90 -5.27 -0.08
CA ALA A 62 -5.25 -6.17 1.03
C ALA A 62 -6.74 -6.10 1.37
N MET A 63 -7.30 -4.88 1.41
CA MET A 63 -8.70 -4.68 1.77
C MET A 63 -9.68 -5.12 0.67
N ASN A 64 -9.33 -4.90 -0.59
CA ASN A 64 -10.20 -5.24 -1.73
C ASN A 64 -10.09 -6.71 -2.16
N ALA A 65 -9.15 -7.46 -1.62
CA ALA A 65 -9.00 -8.88 -1.91
C ALA A 65 -10.22 -9.72 -1.52
N SER A 66 -11.07 -9.20 -0.65
CA SER A 66 -12.33 -9.85 -0.27
C SER A 66 -13.36 -9.89 -1.41
N GLY A 67 -13.19 -9.06 -2.44
CA GLY A 67 -14.11 -9.02 -3.58
C GLY A 67 -15.16 -7.93 -3.53
N ASN A 68 -15.21 -7.16 -2.44
CA ASN A 68 -16.09 -6.00 -2.32
C ASN A 68 -15.29 -4.71 -2.34
N VAL A 69 -15.81 -3.70 -3.01
CA VAL A 69 -15.17 -2.38 -3.03
C VAL A 69 -15.03 -1.87 -1.61
N THR A 70 -13.79 -1.63 -1.20
CA THR A 70 -13.46 -1.16 0.14
C THR A 70 -12.68 0.14 0.01
N VAL A 71 -13.19 1.19 0.66
CA VAL A 71 -12.56 2.53 0.63
C VAL A 71 -11.93 2.83 1.99
N GLY A 72 -10.88 3.64 1.99
CA GLY A 72 -10.22 4.04 3.23
C GLY A 72 -11.05 5.08 3.97
N LEU A 73 -11.16 4.89 5.29
CA LEU A 73 -11.74 5.88 6.20
C LEU A 73 -10.67 6.65 6.93
N GLU A 74 -9.59 5.97 7.33
CA GLU A 74 -8.52 6.56 8.11
C GLU A 74 -7.25 5.77 7.89
N ASN A 75 -6.14 6.48 7.65
CA ASN A 75 -4.80 5.92 7.67
C ASN A 75 -3.97 6.71 8.67
N VAL A 76 -3.26 6.02 9.54
CA VAL A 76 -2.34 6.62 10.51
C VAL A 76 -0.96 6.03 10.27
N MET A 77 0.03 6.90 10.06
CA MET A 77 1.40 6.48 9.75
C MET A 77 2.39 7.12 10.71
N ALA A 78 3.36 6.34 11.13
CA ALA A 78 4.55 6.81 11.83
C ALA A 78 5.78 6.58 10.95
N PHE A 79 6.69 7.55 10.92
CA PHE A 79 7.92 7.50 10.15
C PHE A 79 9.08 7.27 11.11
N HIS A 80 9.83 6.17 10.93
CA HIS A 80 10.84 5.71 11.89
C HIS A 80 12.26 6.03 11.43
N HIS A 81 12.54 5.82 10.14
CA HIS A 81 13.86 6.06 9.55
C HIS A 81 13.71 6.73 8.19
N PRO A 82 14.64 7.62 7.80
CA PRO A 82 14.57 8.23 6.48
C PRO A 82 14.88 7.20 5.39
N ALA A 83 14.13 7.26 4.31
CA ALA A 83 14.45 6.55 3.09
C ALA A 83 15.15 7.52 2.13
N ARG A 84 16.19 7.05 1.44
CA ARG A 84 17.05 7.87 0.61
C ARG A 84 16.96 7.45 -0.84
N LYS A 85 17.35 8.34 -1.74
CA LYS A 85 17.41 8.03 -3.17
C LYS A 85 18.20 6.76 -3.41
N GLY A 86 17.63 5.86 -4.20
CA GLY A 86 18.22 4.57 -4.52
C GLY A 86 17.77 3.43 -3.59
N ASP A 87 17.15 3.74 -2.44
CA ASP A 87 16.64 2.70 -1.55
C ASP A 87 15.48 1.97 -2.22
N HIS A 88 15.54 0.63 -2.15
CA HIS A 88 14.44 -0.22 -2.58
C HIS A 88 13.55 -0.52 -1.37
N LEU A 89 12.29 -0.12 -1.46
CA LEU A 89 11.34 -0.24 -0.37
C LEU A 89 10.30 -1.31 -0.67
N THR A 90 9.90 -2.01 0.37
CA THR A 90 8.80 -2.98 0.33
C THR A 90 7.74 -2.55 1.33
N ALA A 91 6.51 -2.37 0.86
CA ALA A 91 5.35 -2.14 1.71
C ALA A 91 4.57 -3.44 1.83
N ARG A 92 4.25 -3.82 3.06
CA ARG A 92 3.45 -5.01 3.33
C ARG A 92 2.25 -4.63 4.18
N ALA A 93 1.06 -4.91 3.68
CA ALA A 93 -0.20 -4.66 4.38
C ALA A 93 -0.84 -5.98 4.79
N PHE A 94 -1.36 -6.02 6.01
CA PHE A 94 -1.99 -7.21 6.59
C PHE A 94 -3.39 -6.86 7.06
N VAL A 95 -4.36 -7.71 6.73
CA VAL A 95 -5.69 -7.60 7.33
C VAL A 95 -5.59 -8.19 8.75
N THR A 96 -5.71 -7.34 9.77
CA THR A 96 -5.63 -7.75 11.17
C THR A 96 -6.99 -8.01 11.79
N SER A 97 -8.05 -7.38 11.24
CA SER A 97 -9.43 -7.67 11.60
C SER A 97 -10.27 -7.56 10.33
N ASP A 98 -10.81 -8.70 9.90
CA ASP A 98 -11.64 -8.77 8.70
C ASP A 98 -13.12 -8.55 9.06
N HIS A 99 -13.39 -7.42 9.70
CA HIS A 99 -14.76 -7.05 10.02
C HIS A 99 -15.57 -6.86 8.74
N ARG A 100 -16.80 -7.32 8.74
CA ARG A 100 -17.64 -7.33 7.55
C ARG A 100 -17.79 -5.96 6.90
N LYS A 101 -17.93 -4.90 7.71
CA LYS A 101 -18.11 -3.52 7.23
C LYS A 101 -16.88 -2.64 7.40
N ILE A 102 -16.13 -2.82 8.48
CA ILE A 102 -15.02 -1.95 8.86
C ILE A 102 -13.77 -2.79 9.03
N PRO A 103 -13.15 -3.25 7.93
CA PRO A 103 -11.90 -3.99 8.03
C PRO A 103 -10.77 -3.11 8.53
N PHE A 104 -9.82 -3.71 9.22
CA PHE A 104 -8.68 -3.04 9.81
C PHE A 104 -7.39 -3.68 9.32
N CYS A 105 -6.45 -2.84 8.88
CA CYS A 105 -5.15 -3.28 8.36
C CYS A 105 -4.00 -2.69 9.13
N ARG A 106 -2.88 -3.40 9.14
CA ARG A 106 -1.57 -2.87 9.47
C ARG A 106 -0.72 -2.81 8.21
N VAL A 107 0.20 -1.85 8.15
CA VAL A 107 1.15 -1.73 7.06
C VAL A 107 2.54 -1.42 7.62
N GLU A 108 3.55 -2.02 7.00
CA GLU A 108 4.96 -1.79 7.31
C GLU A 108 5.71 -1.52 6.02
N ILE A 109 6.58 -0.51 6.04
CA ILE A 109 7.49 -0.21 4.94
C ILE A 109 8.91 -0.45 5.42
N MET A 110 9.65 -1.28 4.70
CA MET A 110 11.02 -1.66 5.04
C MET A 110 11.94 -1.39 3.86
N ASN A 111 13.22 -1.10 4.15
CA ASN A 111 14.24 -1.02 3.12
C ASN A 111 14.92 -2.38 2.91
N GLU A 112 15.91 -2.44 2.02
CA GLU A 112 16.65 -3.67 1.68
C GLU A 112 17.43 -4.24 2.86
N GLN A 113 17.85 -3.38 3.80
CA GLN A 113 18.59 -3.78 4.98
C GLN A 113 17.69 -4.29 6.11
N GLY A 114 16.37 -4.30 5.89
CA GLY A 114 15.42 -4.72 6.90
C GLY A 114 15.10 -3.66 7.94
N GLU A 115 15.49 -2.40 7.70
CA GLU A 115 15.12 -1.29 8.58
C GLU A 115 13.66 -0.92 8.38
N LEU A 116 12.94 -0.69 9.47
CA LEU A 116 11.57 -0.21 9.42
C LEU A 116 11.57 1.29 9.11
N ILE A 117 11.12 1.63 7.91
CA ILE A 117 11.05 3.02 7.44
C ILE A 117 9.81 3.70 7.97
N ALA A 118 8.67 3.03 7.86
CA ALA A 118 7.39 3.55 8.32
C ALA A 118 6.47 2.40 8.69
N SER A 119 5.51 2.68 9.56
CA SER A 119 4.45 1.72 9.90
C SER A 119 3.17 2.45 10.18
N GLY A 120 2.06 1.75 10.04
CA GLY A 120 0.78 2.37 10.29
C GLY A 120 -0.37 1.40 10.37
N THR A 121 -1.55 1.99 10.52
CA THR A 121 -2.82 1.29 10.56
C THR A 121 -3.80 1.97 9.62
N SER A 122 -4.76 1.19 9.14
CA SER A 122 -5.80 1.68 8.25
C SER A 122 -7.14 1.11 8.65
N LEU A 123 -8.14 1.96 8.62
CA LEU A 123 -9.54 1.58 8.80
C LEU A 123 -10.24 1.79 7.47
N GLY A 124 -10.94 0.76 6.99
CA GLY A 124 -11.69 0.82 5.75
C GLY A 124 -13.19 0.71 5.95
N TYR A 125 -13.93 1.03 4.90
CA TYR A 125 -15.36 0.79 4.83
C TYR A 125 -15.64 -0.12 3.63
N ARG A 126 -16.21 -1.29 3.89
CA ARG A 126 -16.53 -2.28 2.86
C ARG A 126 -17.94 -2.04 2.34
N LYS A 127 -18.02 -1.67 1.07
CA LYS A 127 -19.28 -1.45 0.38
C LYS A 127 -19.90 -2.80 -0.01
N THR A 128 -21.19 -2.78 -0.36
CA THR A 128 -21.88 -3.95 -0.88
C THR A 128 -21.56 -4.21 -2.36
N ASP A 129 -21.02 -3.19 -3.05
CA ASP A 129 -20.63 -3.27 -4.44
C ASP A 129 -19.50 -4.30 -4.63
N ALA A 130 -19.67 -5.21 -5.60
CA ALA A 130 -18.61 -6.14 -5.94
C ALA A 130 -17.49 -5.41 -6.70
N MET A 131 -16.24 -5.77 -6.41
CA MET A 131 -15.11 -5.40 -7.24
C MET A 131 -14.85 -6.53 -8.22
N GLU A 132 -14.93 -6.23 -9.51
CA GLU A 132 -14.80 -7.26 -10.54
C GLU A 132 -13.35 -7.52 -10.90
N PHE A 133 -12.88 -8.72 -10.60
CA PHE A 133 -11.58 -9.23 -11.02
C PHE A 133 -11.66 -10.76 -11.15
N ASP A 134 -10.80 -11.31 -12.01
CA ASP A 134 -10.80 -12.77 -12.27
C ASP A 134 -10.09 -13.56 -11.17
N SER A 135 -9.05 -12.96 -10.59
CA SER A 135 -8.22 -13.55 -9.53
C SER A 135 -7.43 -12.45 -8.83
N LEU A 136 -6.75 -12.78 -7.75
CA LEU A 136 -5.95 -11.81 -6.99
C LEU A 136 -4.61 -11.50 -7.66
N MET A 137 -4.02 -12.50 -8.28
CA MET A 137 -2.69 -12.42 -8.87
C MET A 137 -2.71 -12.67 -10.37
#